data_f96625c4bb2fa169fd7c000ece1be764
#
_entry.id   f96625c4bb2fa169fd7c000ece1be764
#
_cell.length_a   1.000
_cell.length_b   1.000
_cell.length_c   1.000
_cell.angle_alpha   90.00
_cell.angle_beta   90.00
_cell.angle_gamma   90.00
#
_symmetry.space_group_name_H-M   'P 1'
#
loop_
_entity.id
_entity.type
_entity.pdbx_description
1 polymer ?
#
loop_
_entity_poly.entity_id
_entity_poly.type
_entity_poly.pdbx_seq_one_letter_code
_entity_poly.pdbx_strand_id
1 'polypeptide(L)'
;MLTARDKFLQKAETVCKRNDPYVWSGQGQLLRKTPIYKIAAMENTSENFQRVAAFIYRKVSAGFEMKDCRMWDCSGLVTYLLTKLHIIPGDTNAQGLYDKYTRHKSLDTVYKGDLVFKGSDVNHITHVGIYTDEGIIEAKGRDWGVVKSVFKKSEWLIAGDPFDILW
;
A
#
# COMPACT_ATOMS: atom_id res chain seq x y z
N MET A 1 -13.95 20.79 8.16
CA MET A 1 -13.79 19.40 8.67
C MET A 1 -13.16 18.56 7.57
N LEU A 2 -12.16 17.71 7.87
CA LEU A 2 -11.52 16.83 6.88
C LEU A 2 -12.48 15.74 6.44
N THR A 3 -12.56 15.50 5.13
CA THR A 3 -13.32 14.37 4.56
C THR A 3 -12.64 13.03 4.86
N ALA A 4 -13.35 11.92 4.66
CA ALA A 4 -12.74 10.59 4.76
C ALA A 4 -11.55 10.42 3.78
N ARG A 5 -11.69 10.96 2.56
CA ARG A 5 -10.63 10.99 1.55
C ARG A 5 -9.39 11.77 2.02
N ASP A 6 -9.59 12.95 2.64
CA ASP A 6 -8.46 13.73 3.17
C ASP A 6 -7.72 12.98 4.29
N LYS A 7 -8.48 12.36 5.19
CA LYS A 7 -7.91 11.54 6.28
C LYS A 7 -7.14 10.32 5.74
N PHE A 8 -7.65 9.69 4.69
CA PHE A 8 -6.99 8.58 4.00
C PHE A 8 -5.64 9.01 3.44
N LEU A 9 -5.62 10.12 2.69
CA LEU A 9 -4.40 10.68 2.12
C LEU A 9 -3.39 11.08 3.20
N GLN A 10 -3.81 11.76 4.27
CA GLN A 10 -2.91 12.12 5.37
C GLN A 10 -2.26 10.89 6.03
N LYS A 11 -3.02 9.82 6.23
CA LYS A 11 -2.48 8.57 6.80
C LYS A 11 -1.51 7.90 5.83
N ALA A 12 -1.83 7.84 4.55
CA ALA A 12 -0.94 7.30 3.53
C ALA A 12 0.37 8.09 3.43
N GLU A 13 0.30 9.41 3.45
CA GLU A 13 1.49 10.29 3.48
C GLU A 13 2.36 10.03 4.72
N THR A 14 1.76 9.82 5.88
CA THR A 14 2.50 9.51 7.10
C THR A 14 3.30 8.22 6.96
N VAL A 15 2.69 7.16 6.42
CA VAL A 15 3.36 5.87 6.17
C VAL A 15 4.48 6.04 5.13
N CYS A 16 4.22 6.79 4.07
CA CYS A 16 5.19 7.07 3.01
C CYS A 16 6.42 7.84 3.54
N LYS A 17 6.21 8.87 4.36
CA LYS A 17 7.30 9.66 4.98
C LYS A 17 8.18 8.83 5.90
N ARG A 18 7.62 7.84 6.63
CA ARG A 18 8.40 6.90 7.42
C ARG A 18 9.16 5.91 6.53
N ASN A 19 8.76 5.76 5.28
CA ASN A 19 9.25 4.73 4.37
C ASN A 19 9.19 3.34 5.02
N ASP A 20 8.00 2.98 5.49
CA ASP A 20 7.73 1.71 6.15
C ASP A 20 8.13 0.53 5.26
N PRO A 21 8.61 -0.60 5.83
CA PRO A 21 9.07 -1.74 5.06
C PRO A 21 7.93 -2.47 4.34
N TYR A 22 8.23 -2.98 3.15
CA TYR A 22 7.39 -3.97 2.47
C TYR A 22 7.68 -5.36 3.04
N VAL A 23 6.62 -6.05 3.45
CA VAL A 23 6.67 -7.47 3.84
C VAL A 23 5.46 -8.15 3.21
N TRP A 24 5.66 -9.30 2.57
CA TRP A 24 4.57 -10.08 2.00
C TRP A 24 3.53 -10.42 3.07
N SER A 25 2.26 -10.27 2.76
CA SER A 25 1.14 -10.37 3.72
C SER A 25 1.17 -9.33 4.86
N GLY A 26 1.94 -8.26 4.72
CA GLY A 26 1.96 -7.17 5.69
C GLY A 26 0.65 -6.38 5.66
N GLN A 27 0.01 -6.27 6.83
CA GLN A 27 -1.30 -5.64 7.03
C GLN A 27 -1.29 -4.67 8.22
N GLY A 28 -0.17 -3.97 8.39
CA GLY A 28 -0.03 -2.97 9.43
C GLY A 28 0.49 -3.47 10.78
N GLN A 29 1.03 -4.66 10.85
CA GLN A 29 1.69 -5.15 12.06
C GLN A 29 2.87 -4.26 12.43
N LEU A 30 3.00 -3.90 13.71
CA LEU A 30 4.14 -3.12 14.19
C LEU A 30 5.43 -3.94 14.06
N LEU A 31 6.41 -3.40 13.34
CA LEU A 31 7.70 -4.05 13.13
C LEU A 31 8.35 -4.45 14.46
N ARG A 32 8.44 -3.54 15.43
CA ARG A 32 9.06 -3.78 16.75
C ARG A 32 8.38 -4.84 17.61
N LYS A 33 7.11 -5.16 17.30
CA LYS A 33 6.33 -6.18 18.01
C LYS A 33 6.27 -7.51 17.28
N THR A 34 6.88 -7.60 16.11
CA THR A 34 6.85 -8.79 15.27
C THR A 34 8.20 -9.51 15.35
N PRO A 35 8.26 -10.70 15.96
CA PRO A 35 9.49 -11.47 16.00
C PRO A 35 10.01 -11.81 14.60
N ILE A 36 11.33 -11.85 14.46
CA ILE A 36 11.98 -12.05 13.17
C ILE A 36 11.57 -13.35 12.46
N TYR A 37 11.33 -14.41 13.22
CA TYR A 37 10.87 -15.69 12.65
C TYR A 37 9.47 -15.59 12.02
N LYS A 38 8.62 -14.70 12.53
CA LYS A 38 7.30 -14.43 11.91
C LYS A 38 7.45 -13.69 10.59
N ILE A 39 8.36 -12.73 10.51
CA ILE A 39 8.66 -12.02 9.26
C ILE A 39 9.20 -13.01 8.23
N ALA A 40 10.11 -13.89 8.63
CA ALA A 40 10.64 -14.94 7.76
C ALA A 40 9.53 -15.88 7.25
N ALA A 41 8.58 -16.25 8.11
CA ALA A 41 7.43 -17.08 7.72
C ALA A 41 6.48 -16.36 6.76
N MET A 42 6.26 -15.06 6.93
CA MET A 42 5.44 -14.25 6.01
C MET A 42 6.06 -14.21 4.60
N GLU A 43 7.38 -14.12 4.50
CA GLU A 43 8.09 -14.04 3.23
C GLU A 43 8.19 -15.36 2.45
N ASN A 44 7.98 -16.50 3.09
CA ASN A 44 8.00 -17.84 2.50
C ASN A 44 9.33 -18.30 1.87
N THR A 45 10.27 -17.41 1.56
CA THR A 45 11.58 -17.74 1.01
C THR A 45 12.69 -17.02 1.76
N SER A 46 13.83 -17.67 1.87
CA SER A 46 15.04 -17.10 2.48
C SER A 46 15.53 -15.87 1.72
N GLU A 47 15.49 -15.90 0.38
CA GLU A 47 15.90 -14.76 -0.46
C GLU A 47 15.04 -13.53 -0.21
N ASN A 48 13.72 -13.68 -0.21
CA ASN A 48 12.81 -12.57 0.06
C ASN A 48 12.98 -12.02 1.47
N PHE A 49 13.13 -12.90 2.46
CA PHE A 49 13.42 -12.48 3.83
C PHE A 49 14.72 -11.68 3.93
N GLN A 50 15.78 -12.11 3.24
CA GLN A 50 17.06 -11.39 3.22
C GLN A 50 16.91 -9.99 2.61
N ARG A 51 16.07 -9.80 1.60
CA ARG A 51 15.77 -8.50 1.00
C ARG A 51 15.10 -7.57 2.01
N VAL A 52 14.11 -8.07 2.75
CA VAL A 52 13.45 -7.31 3.85
C VAL A 52 14.46 -6.94 4.92
N ALA A 53 15.26 -7.90 5.38
CA ALA A 53 16.27 -7.67 6.40
C ALA A 53 17.32 -6.63 5.95
N ALA A 54 17.77 -6.70 4.69
CA ALA A 54 18.70 -5.73 4.11
C ALA A 54 18.09 -4.32 4.06
N PHE A 55 16.81 -4.19 3.70
CA PHE A 55 16.10 -2.91 3.72
C PHE A 55 16.08 -2.31 5.13
N ILE A 56 15.65 -3.08 6.12
CA ILE A 56 15.58 -2.64 7.52
C ILE A 56 16.98 -2.24 8.02
N TYR A 57 17.99 -3.06 7.74
CA TYR A 57 19.38 -2.77 8.13
C TYR A 57 19.89 -1.44 7.54
N ARG A 58 19.65 -1.20 6.25
CA ARG A 58 20.04 0.08 5.62
C ARG A 58 19.36 1.27 6.28
N LYS A 59 18.07 1.16 6.62
CA LYS A 59 17.30 2.22 7.27
C LYS A 59 17.86 2.52 8.67
N VAL A 60 18.08 1.51 9.48
CA VAL A 60 18.63 1.65 10.83
C VAL A 60 20.04 2.22 10.78
N SER A 61 20.89 1.73 9.87
CA SER A 61 22.27 2.21 9.68
C SER A 61 22.32 3.67 9.23
N ALA A 62 21.29 4.14 8.51
CA ALA A 62 21.16 5.55 8.10
C ALA A 62 20.54 6.44 9.20
N GLY A 63 20.28 5.92 10.40
CA GLY A 63 19.75 6.66 11.54
C GLY A 63 18.23 6.79 11.59
N PHE A 64 17.49 6.05 10.77
CA PHE A 64 16.02 6.05 10.84
C PHE A 64 15.53 5.31 12.08
N GLU A 65 14.60 5.92 12.81
CA GLU A 65 13.89 5.24 13.89
C GLU A 65 12.79 4.34 13.34
N MET A 66 12.89 3.03 13.61
CA MET A 66 11.94 2.03 13.12
C MET A 66 10.83 1.69 14.15
N LYS A 67 10.78 2.39 15.29
CA LYS A 67 9.84 2.05 16.39
C LYS A 67 8.36 2.11 16.02
N ASP A 68 7.99 3.04 15.16
CA ASP A 68 6.61 3.26 14.73
C ASP A 68 6.32 2.68 13.33
N CYS A 69 7.33 2.07 12.70
CA CYS A 69 7.16 1.43 11.41
C CYS A 69 6.25 0.22 11.49
N ARG A 70 5.45 0.07 10.47
CA ARG A 70 4.58 -1.08 10.25
C ARG A 70 5.00 -1.81 8.99
N MET A 71 4.55 -3.03 8.85
CA MET A 71 4.82 -3.86 7.68
C MET A 71 3.61 -3.85 6.75
N TRP A 72 3.87 -3.71 5.45
CA TRP A 72 2.84 -3.59 4.42
C TRP A 72 3.16 -4.41 3.19
N ASP A 73 2.15 -5.08 2.63
CA ASP A 73 2.13 -5.37 1.20
C ASP A 73 1.26 -4.32 0.48
N CYS A 74 1.11 -4.42 -0.84
CA CYS A 74 0.44 -3.39 -1.62
C CYS A 74 -1.03 -3.21 -1.24
N SER A 75 -1.79 -4.27 -1.17
CA SER A 75 -3.21 -4.24 -0.77
C SER A 75 -3.38 -4.07 0.74
N GLY A 76 -2.49 -4.62 1.54
CA GLY A 76 -2.51 -4.50 3.00
C GLY A 76 -2.43 -3.05 3.49
N LEU A 77 -1.62 -2.21 2.85
CA LEU A 77 -1.58 -0.78 3.13
C LEU A 77 -2.95 -0.13 2.88
N VAL A 78 -3.50 -0.35 1.70
CA VAL A 78 -4.76 0.28 1.27
C VAL A 78 -5.94 -0.20 2.12
N THR A 79 -6.08 -1.51 2.28
CA THR A 79 -7.20 -2.11 3.04
C THR A 79 -7.17 -1.72 4.50
N TYR A 80 -5.98 -1.68 5.12
CA TYR A 80 -5.84 -1.21 6.50
C TYR A 80 -6.34 0.22 6.66
N LEU A 81 -5.92 1.13 5.79
CA LEU A 81 -6.31 2.54 5.88
C LEU A 81 -7.81 2.73 5.64
N LEU A 82 -8.38 2.07 4.64
CA LEU A 82 -9.81 2.16 4.34
C LEU A 82 -10.68 1.53 5.45
N THR A 83 -10.26 0.40 6.01
CA THR A 83 -10.95 -0.26 7.12
C THR A 83 -10.92 0.61 8.39
N LYS A 84 -9.79 1.24 8.70
CA LYS A 84 -9.68 2.17 9.84
C LYS A 84 -10.54 3.42 9.70
N LEU A 85 -10.94 3.75 8.50
CA LEU A 85 -11.87 4.85 8.21
C LEU A 85 -13.31 4.37 8.01
N HIS A 86 -13.58 3.08 8.22
CA HIS A 86 -14.90 2.45 8.03
C HIS A 86 -15.45 2.60 6.60
N ILE A 87 -14.57 2.68 5.60
CA ILE A 87 -14.95 2.74 4.19
C ILE A 87 -15.19 1.34 3.62
N ILE A 88 -14.40 0.35 4.04
CA ILE A 88 -14.59 -1.05 3.69
C ILE A 88 -14.67 -1.90 4.97
N PRO A 89 -15.32 -3.07 4.94
CA PRO A 89 -15.55 -3.86 6.15
C PRO A 89 -14.31 -4.60 6.67
N GLY A 90 -13.32 -4.87 5.82
CA GLY A 90 -12.14 -5.64 6.22
C GLY A 90 -11.12 -5.82 5.11
N ASP A 91 -10.18 -6.72 5.35
CA ASP A 91 -9.08 -6.99 4.44
C ASP A 91 -9.52 -7.69 3.15
N THR A 92 -8.82 -7.36 2.06
CA THR A 92 -8.94 -8.02 0.76
C THR A 92 -7.64 -7.81 -0.04
N ASN A 93 -7.49 -8.53 -1.15
CA ASN A 93 -6.35 -8.33 -2.06
C ASN A 93 -6.64 -7.21 -3.08
N ALA A 94 -5.67 -6.93 -3.95
CA ALA A 94 -5.78 -5.88 -4.96
C ALA A 94 -6.96 -6.12 -5.94
N GLN A 95 -7.18 -7.37 -6.37
CA GLN A 95 -8.34 -7.73 -7.21
C GLN A 95 -9.66 -7.45 -6.49
N GLY A 96 -9.78 -7.86 -5.23
CA GLY A 96 -10.98 -7.63 -4.43
C GLY A 96 -11.25 -6.15 -4.16
N LEU A 97 -10.22 -5.32 -4.00
CA LEU A 97 -10.38 -3.86 -3.94
C LEU A 97 -11.00 -3.33 -5.22
N TYR A 98 -10.47 -3.72 -6.38
CA TYR A 98 -10.98 -3.32 -7.67
C TYR A 98 -12.43 -3.76 -7.86
N ASP A 99 -12.71 -5.06 -7.68
CA ASP A 99 -14.02 -5.67 -8.00
C ASP A 99 -15.15 -5.21 -7.08
N LYS A 100 -14.87 -5.02 -5.79
CA LYS A 100 -15.91 -4.87 -4.77
C LYS A 100 -15.96 -3.50 -4.11
N TYR A 101 -14.83 -2.80 -4.06
CA TYR A 101 -14.68 -1.65 -3.19
C TYR A 101 -14.22 -0.39 -3.91
N THR A 102 -14.39 -0.33 -5.24
CA THR A 102 -14.14 0.89 -6.01
C THR A 102 -15.19 1.08 -7.11
N ARG A 103 -15.55 2.33 -7.36
CA ARG A 103 -16.19 2.70 -8.63
C ARG A 103 -15.10 2.83 -9.69
N HIS A 104 -15.16 2.00 -10.72
CA HIS A 104 -14.15 1.94 -11.77
C HIS A 104 -14.06 3.27 -12.55
N LYS A 105 -12.84 3.68 -12.85
CA LYS A 105 -12.53 4.93 -13.54
C LYS A 105 -11.41 4.73 -14.57
N SER A 106 -11.45 5.53 -15.64
CA SER A 106 -10.29 5.69 -16.51
C SER A 106 -9.13 6.39 -15.78
N LEU A 107 -7.91 6.06 -16.17
CA LEU A 107 -6.70 6.77 -15.71
C LEU A 107 -6.69 8.26 -16.14
N ASP A 108 -7.50 8.66 -17.11
CA ASP A 108 -7.65 10.05 -17.54
C ASP A 108 -8.45 10.92 -16.57
N THR A 109 -9.23 10.28 -15.70
CA THR A 109 -10.15 10.96 -14.76
C THR A 109 -9.80 10.71 -13.31
N VAL A 110 -8.56 10.27 -13.03
CA VAL A 110 -8.11 10.03 -11.66
C VAL A 110 -8.13 11.31 -10.83
N TYR A 111 -8.47 11.16 -9.57
CA TYR A 111 -8.45 12.22 -8.59
C TYR A 111 -7.68 11.76 -7.34
N LYS A 112 -7.08 12.68 -6.62
CA LYS A 112 -6.34 12.35 -5.39
C LYS A 112 -7.17 11.51 -4.43
N GLY A 113 -6.58 10.42 -3.96
CA GLY A 113 -7.23 9.42 -3.12
C GLY A 113 -7.89 8.28 -3.89
N ASP A 114 -7.98 8.35 -5.22
CA ASP A 114 -8.33 7.19 -6.02
C ASP A 114 -7.25 6.12 -5.95
N LEU A 115 -7.65 4.88 -6.16
CA LEU A 115 -6.71 3.75 -6.28
C LEU A 115 -6.35 3.55 -7.75
N VAL A 116 -5.09 3.21 -7.99
CA VAL A 116 -4.61 2.82 -9.32
C VAL A 116 -4.08 1.38 -9.25
N PHE A 117 -4.32 0.63 -10.30
CA PHE A 117 -4.11 -0.81 -10.32
C PHE A 117 -3.20 -1.24 -11.46
N LYS A 118 -2.36 -2.26 -11.20
CA LYS A 118 -1.56 -2.98 -12.20
C LYS A 118 -1.99 -4.43 -12.28
N GLY A 119 -1.83 -5.01 -13.45
CA GLY A 119 -2.13 -6.40 -13.74
C GLY A 119 -2.02 -6.66 -15.23
N SER A 120 -2.23 -7.90 -15.66
CA SER A 120 -2.28 -8.22 -17.09
C SER A 120 -3.57 -7.70 -17.76
N ASP A 121 -4.66 -7.73 -17.01
CA ASP A 121 -5.97 -7.21 -17.40
C ASP A 121 -6.84 -6.99 -16.14
N VAL A 122 -8.06 -6.50 -16.29
CA VAL A 122 -8.96 -6.16 -15.16
C VAL A 122 -9.42 -7.37 -14.34
N ASN A 123 -9.27 -8.59 -14.85
CA ASN A 123 -9.57 -9.83 -14.13
C ASN A 123 -8.33 -10.42 -13.43
N HIS A 124 -7.15 -9.83 -13.64
CA HIS A 124 -5.87 -10.28 -13.12
C HIS A 124 -5.08 -9.11 -12.55
N ILE A 125 -5.67 -8.41 -11.58
CA ILE A 125 -5.05 -7.32 -10.85
C ILE A 125 -4.08 -7.89 -9.80
N THR A 126 -2.85 -7.42 -9.80
CA THR A 126 -1.78 -7.91 -8.93
C THR A 126 -1.17 -6.87 -8.01
N HIS A 127 -1.44 -5.57 -8.26
CA HIS A 127 -0.85 -4.48 -7.51
C HIS A 127 -1.82 -3.29 -7.42
N VAL A 128 -1.69 -2.52 -6.35
CA VAL A 128 -2.49 -1.31 -6.10
C VAL A 128 -1.61 -0.22 -5.48
N GLY A 129 -1.89 1.02 -5.88
CA GLY A 129 -1.32 2.23 -5.29
C GLY A 129 -2.38 3.30 -5.08
N ILE A 130 -2.02 4.35 -4.37
CA ILE A 130 -2.88 5.49 -4.04
C ILE A 130 -2.44 6.69 -4.87
N TYR A 131 -3.33 7.19 -5.72
CA TYR A 131 -3.04 8.39 -6.51
C TYR A 131 -3.06 9.64 -5.64
N THR A 132 -2.03 10.47 -5.80
CA THR A 132 -1.94 11.81 -5.22
C THR A 132 -1.58 12.82 -6.32
N ASP A 133 -1.74 14.11 -6.03
CA ASP A 133 -1.35 15.17 -6.98
C ASP A 133 0.17 15.20 -7.24
N GLU A 134 0.97 14.54 -6.39
CA GLU A 134 2.44 14.48 -6.47
C GLU A 134 3.00 13.13 -6.94
N GLY A 135 2.15 12.15 -7.19
CA GLY A 135 2.56 10.80 -7.60
C GLY A 135 1.73 9.70 -6.94
N ILE A 136 2.25 8.48 -6.96
CA ILE A 136 1.58 7.30 -6.41
C ILE A 136 2.24 6.88 -5.12
N ILE A 137 1.49 6.83 -4.03
CA ILE A 137 1.93 6.18 -2.79
C ILE A 137 1.64 4.69 -2.91
N GLU A 138 2.67 3.87 -2.80
CA GLU A 138 2.57 2.43 -2.95
C GLU A 138 3.56 1.68 -2.04
N ALA A 139 3.14 0.55 -1.50
CA ALA A 139 4.06 -0.45 -0.96
C ALA A 139 4.67 -1.18 -2.16
N LYS A 140 5.82 -0.67 -2.63
CA LYS A 140 6.36 -0.98 -3.97
C LYS A 140 7.06 -2.32 -4.03
N GLY A 141 7.66 -2.74 -2.93
CA GLY A 141 8.40 -3.99 -2.86
C GLY A 141 9.46 -3.98 -1.76
N ARG A 142 10.11 -5.12 -1.56
CA ARG A 142 11.04 -5.37 -0.45
C ARG A 142 12.26 -4.45 -0.45
N ASP A 143 12.71 -4.04 -1.63
CA ASP A 143 13.90 -3.19 -1.76
C ASP A 143 13.57 -1.70 -1.58
N TRP A 144 12.29 -1.33 -1.63
CA TRP A 144 11.82 0.06 -1.67
C TRP A 144 10.99 0.48 -0.46
N GLY A 145 10.21 -0.46 0.14
CA GLY A 145 9.21 -0.13 1.14
C GLY A 145 8.05 0.68 0.57
N VAL A 146 7.41 1.48 1.41
CA VAL A 146 6.35 2.41 1.00
C VAL A 146 6.98 3.70 0.50
N VAL A 147 6.74 4.02 -0.76
CA VAL A 147 7.33 5.16 -1.47
C VAL A 147 6.28 5.94 -2.26
N LYS A 148 6.64 7.15 -2.65
CA LYS A 148 5.90 7.93 -3.63
C LYS A 148 6.61 7.84 -4.98
N SER A 149 6.00 7.15 -5.92
CA SER A 149 6.52 6.95 -7.28
C SER A 149 5.91 7.98 -8.24
N VAL A 150 6.67 8.36 -9.28
CA VAL A 150 6.13 9.23 -10.35
C VAL A 150 4.97 8.51 -11.04
N PHE A 151 3.85 9.20 -11.24
CA PHE A 151 2.73 8.66 -12.01
C PHE A 151 3.04 8.67 -13.50
N LYS A 152 3.17 7.49 -14.07
CA LYS A 152 3.26 7.28 -15.53
C LYS A 152 2.07 6.42 -15.95
N LYS A 153 1.14 7.03 -16.68
CA LYS A 153 -0.12 6.35 -17.07
C LYS A 153 0.13 5.02 -17.78
N SER A 154 1.18 4.90 -18.58
CA SER A 154 1.56 3.68 -19.29
C SER A 154 1.93 2.50 -18.38
N GLU A 155 2.24 2.74 -17.11
CA GLU A 155 2.60 1.70 -16.14
C GLU A 155 1.40 1.18 -15.35
N TRP A 156 0.23 1.79 -15.51
CA TRP A 156 -0.99 1.45 -14.78
C TRP A 156 -2.08 1.00 -15.74
N LEU A 157 -2.97 0.14 -15.27
CA LEU A 157 -4.02 -0.47 -16.09
C LEU A 157 -5.33 0.33 -16.01
N ILE A 158 -5.77 0.63 -14.80
CA ILE A 158 -7.09 1.18 -14.51
C ILE A 158 -7.08 1.89 -13.15
N ALA A 159 -8.10 2.71 -12.89
CA ALA A 159 -8.30 3.35 -11.59
C ALA A 159 -9.67 2.99 -10.99
N GLY A 160 -9.84 3.31 -9.70
CA GLY A 160 -11.12 3.17 -9.01
C GLY A 160 -11.22 4.13 -7.82
N ASP A 161 -12.42 4.63 -7.60
CA ASP A 161 -12.73 5.52 -6.48
C ASP A 161 -13.32 4.71 -5.31
N PRO A 162 -12.60 4.58 -4.17
CA PRO A 162 -13.12 3.84 -3.02
C PRO A 162 -14.10 4.65 -2.14
N PHE A 163 -14.30 5.93 -2.43
CA PHE A 163 -15.18 6.82 -1.68
C PHE A 163 -16.53 7.08 -2.35
N ASP A 164 -16.71 6.59 -3.57
CA ASP A 164 -17.93 6.75 -4.37
C ASP A 164 -18.50 5.38 -4.73
N ILE A 165 -18.67 4.54 -3.71
CA ILE A 165 -19.35 3.25 -3.85
C ILE A 165 -20.76 3.44 -3.31
N LEU A 166 -21.75 3.21 -4.17
CA LEU A 166 -23.13 3.07 -3.73
C LEU A 166 -23.31 1.65 -3.18
N TRP A 167 -23.50 1.57 -1.88
CA TRP A 167 -23.91 0.33 -1.20
C TRP A 167 -25.40 0.10 -1.38
#